data_b402dd9ef66b92032d2028a9c15964c5
#
_entry.id   b402dd9ef66b92032d2028a9c15964c5
#
_cell.length_a   1.000
_cell.length_b   1.000
_cell.length_c   1.000
_cell.angle_alpha   90.00
_cell.angle_beta   90.00
_cell.angle_gamma   90.00
#
_symmetry.space_group_name_H-M   'P 1'
#
loop_
_entity.id
_entity.type
_entity.pdbx_description
1 polymer ?
#
loop_
_entity_poly.entity_id
_entity_poly.type
_entity_poly.pdbx_seq_one_letter_code
_entity_poly.pdbx_strand_id
1 'polypeptide(L)'
;MTDAAVRQKTSRAAWICYTAGIFAYIVAVFNRTSFGVAAVPAAERFSASASDIASFTVVQLLVYAGMQIPVGVMIDRYGPRRLVITGTVLMALGQAWLAFATALTPALLARVLIGAGDALIFACVLRKVAELFSARLVPQMTQLTGMLGQVGQLMSAIPFAALLGAATWTQSFSVVAAFGVLAAVLTIAFFRGGDNAAGQVQQLRPGDIGRQIASAWRHPGTRLGFWTHFVTPFSVTTFSMLWGYPFMTEGLQFSQQLASFMLTINVAVTLIAAPVMGRLVSRHPLRRSVLVLTCAGLAAGAWTLVLAWPGASPPWTIALLMVLISIGGPGSMVGFDFARTYNPSSRLGTATGIVNVGGFVAALITMFVMGLILDVFEDGHGQYSLGAFKWAFAFQYVMWTVGVVMIVRNRNRTRRVLGAEGTVVPPLRSALRRDWDRYRARRTGPDAGSPPPVASSGRNPNDDEPDWQI
;
A
#
# COMPACT_ATOMS: atom_id res chain seq x y z
N MET A 1 -31.23 19.72 -0.50
CA MET A 1 -30.47 19.38 -1.76
C MET A 1 -30.93 18.01 -2.19
N THR A 2 -31.41 17.92 -3.41
CA THR A 2 -32.27 16.87 -3.94
C THR A 2 -31.54 15.49 -4.07
N ASP A 3 -32.29 14.42 -3.85
CA ASP A 3 -31.99 12.95 -3.99
C ASP A 3 -31.24 12.53 -5.28
N ALA A 4 -31.03 13.45 -6.22
CA ALA A 4 -30.27 13.24 -7.45
C ALA A 4 -28.75 13.07 -7.24
N ALA A 5 -28.16 13.51 -6.12
CA ALA A 5 -26.73 13.40 -5.84
C ALA A 5 -26.34 12.01 -5.29
N VAL A 6 -27.29 11.20 -4.82
CA VAL A 6 -27.02 9.92 -4.12
C VAL A 6 -26.87 8.74 -5.08
N ARG A 7 -27.26 8.86 -6.34
CA ARG A 7 -27.19 7.78 -7.35
C ARG A 7 -26.41 8.17 -8.61
N GLN A 8 -25.28 8.80 -8.48
CA GLN A 8 -24.40 8.90 -9.66
C GLN A 8 -23.85 7.51 -9.97
N LYS A 9 -24.53 6.78 -10.89
CA LYS A 9 -24.00 5.54 -11.46
C LYS A 9 -22.62 5.88 -12.04
N THR A 10 -21.58 5.22 -11.52
CA THR A 10 -20.23 5.38 -12.06
C THR A 10 -20.27 5.15 -13.57
N SER A 11 -19.89 6.15 -14.35
CA SER A 11 -20.02 6.12 -15.80
C SER A 11 -19.12 5.03 -16.42
N ARG A 12 -19.47 4.50 -17.61
CA ARG A 12 -18.60 3.60 -18.37
C ARG A 12 -17.21 4.21 -18.60
N ALA A 13 -17.15 5.51 -18.85
CA ALA A 13 -15.90 6.24 -19.03
C ALA A 13 -15.01 6.22 -17.76
N ALA A 14 -15.61 6.29 -16.55
CA ALA A 14 -14.88 6.19 -15.30
C ALA A 14 -14.24 4.80 -15.12
N TRP A 15 -14.97 3.74 -15.46
CA TRP A 15 -14.44 2.37 -15.41
C TRP A 15 -13.32 2.15 -16.42
N ILE A 16 -13.45 2.66 -17.64
CA ILE A 16 -12.40 2.58 -18.68
C ILE A 16 -11.14 3.32 -18.21
N CYS A 17 -11.30 4.53 -17.69
CA CYS A 17 -10.20 5.31 -17.11
C CYS A 17 -9.51 4.56 -15.97
N TYR A 18 -10.28 4.02 -15.02
CA TYR A 18 -9.77 3.24 -13.90
C TYR A 18 -9.02 2.01 -14.36
N THR A 19 -9.57 1.23 -15.31
CA THR A 19 -8.94 0.02 -15.86
C THR A 19 -7.60 0.33 -16.52
N ALA A 20 -7.51 1.43 -17.28
CA ALA A 20 -6.24 1.86 -17.86
C ALA A 20 -5.21 2.22 -16.79
N GLY A 21 -5.62 2.90 -15.71
CA GLY A 21 -4.77 3.19 -14.57
C GLY A 21 -4.31 1.94 -13.82
N ILE A 22 -5.23 0.98 -13.60
CA ILE A 22 -4.91 -0.31 -12.97
C ILE A 22 -3.92 -1.11 -13.83
N PHE A 23 -4.11 -1.14 -15.14
CA PHE A 23 -3.17 -1.83 -16.03
C PHE A 23 -1.76 -1.21 -15.93
N ALA A 24 -1.67 0.13 -15.94
CA ALA A 24 -0.40 0.82 -15.70
C ALA A 24 0.23 0.46 -14.34
N TYR A 25 -0.57 0.33 -13.29
CA TYR A 25 -0.10 -0.06 -11.96
C TYR A 25 0.34 -1.53 -11.90
N ILE A 26 -0.39 -2.45 -12.54
CA ILE A 26 0.04 -3.86 -12.68
C ILE A 26 1.40 -3.93 -13.37
N VAL A 27 1.58 -3.19 -14.48
CA VAL A 27 2.85 -3.12 -15.22
C VAL A 27 3.95 -2.51 -14.34
N ALA A 28 3.66 -1.50 -13.53
CA ALA A 28 4.62 -0.90 -12.61
C ALA A 28 5.12 -1.91 -11.56
N VAL A 29 4.20 -2.68 -10.94
CA VAL A 29 4.57 -3.74 -9.99
C VAL A 29 5.33 -4.86 -10.68
N PHE A 30 4.93 -5.25 -11.89
CA PHE A 30 5.64 -6.24 -12.71
C PHE A 30 7.09 -5.80 -12.99
N ASN A 31 7.30 -4.55 -13.42
CA ASN A 31 8.64 -3.96 -13.63
C ASN A 31 9.47 -3.97 -12.33
N ARG A 32 8.85 -3.68 -11.19
CA ARG A 32 9.53 -3.64 -9.89
C ARG A 32 10.04 -5.02 -9.48
N THR A 33 9.24 -6.05 -9.68
CA THR A 33 9.50 -7.41 -9.18
C THR A 33 10.22 -8.33 -10.17
N SER A 34 10.21 -8.00 -11.47
CA SER A 34 10.81 -8.83 -12.53
C SER A 34 12.33 -9.06 -12.34
N PHE A 35 13.06 -8.07 -11.83
CA PHE A 35 14.50 -8.21 -11.63
C PHE A 35 14.86 -9.21 -10.51
N GLY A 36 14.04 -9.32 -9.46
CA GLY A 36 14.27 -10.30 -8.39
C GLY A 36 14.29 -11.74 -8.92
N VAL A 37 13.43 -12.03 -9.91
CA VAL A 37 13.42 -13.36 -10.58
C VAL A 37 14.59 -13.52 -11.53
N ALA A 38 15.11 -12.45 -12.09
CA ALA A 38 16.23 -12.45 -13.03
C ALA A 38 17.61 -12.32 -12.37
N ALA A 39 17.69 -12.45 -11.03
CA ALA A 39 18.93 -12.20 -10.28
C ALA A 39 20.08 -13.11 -10.74
N VAL A 40 19.86 -14.42 -10.93
CA VAL A 40 20.88 -15.36 -11.38
C VAL A 40 21.33 -15.07 -12.82
N PRO A 41 20.43 -14.98 -13.81
CA PRO A 41 20.81 -14.55 -15.17
C PRO A 41 21.47 -13.17 -15.24
N ALA A 42 21.12 -12.26 -14.33
CA ALA A 42 21.76 -10.94 -14.24
C ALA A 42 23.21 -11.04 -13.75
N ALA A 43 23.49 -11.89 -12.75
CA ALA A 43 24.83 -12.14 -12.24
C ALA A 43 25.75 -12.67 -13.35
N GLU A 44 25.28 -13.62 -14.14
CA GLU A 44 26.01 -14.17 -15.28
C GLU A 44 26.23 -13.10 -16.38
N ARG A 45 25.15 -12.38 -16.79
CA ARG A 45 25.18 -11.39 -17.87
C ARG A 45 26.13 -10.22 -17.60
N PHE A 46 26.16 -9.74 -16.36
CA PHE A 46 26.93 -8.55 -15.98
C PHE A 46 28.24 -8.90 -15.27
N SER A 47 28.56 -10.21 -15.12
CA SER A 47 29.71 -10.68 -14.33
C SER A 47 29.74 -10.05 -12.93
N ALA A 48 28.55 -9.97 -12.30
CA ALA A 48 28.29 -9.17 -11.11
C ALA A 48 28.27 -10.03 -9.85
N SER A 49 28.78 -9.48 -8.75
CA SER A 49 28.68 -10.10 -7.42
C SER A 49 27.25 -10.07 -6.89
N ALA A 50 26.99 -10.84 -5.82
CA ALA A 50 25.68 -10.83 -5.16
C ALA A 50 25.32 -9.44 -4.62
N SER A 51 26.29 -8.66 -4.12
CA SER A 51 26.12 -7.28 -3.68
C SER A 51 25.76 -6.32 -4.83
N ASP A 52 26.37 -6.53 -6.00
CA ASP A 52 26.02 -5.75 -7.20
C ASP A 52 24.58 -6.01 -7.62
N ILE A 53 24.17 -7.29 -7.62
CA ILE A 53 22.78 -7.68 -7.94
C ILE A 53 21.78 -7.11 -6.92
N ALA A 54 22.10 -7.13 -5.64
CA ALA A 54 21.27 -6.49 -4.61
C ALA A 54 21.11 -5.00 -4.84
N SER A 55 22.16 -4.31 -5.33
CA SER A 55 22.14 -2.87 -5.62
C SER A 55 21.05 -2.47 -6.62
N PHE A 56 20.68 -3.32 -7.58
CA PHE A 56 19.61 -3.05 -8.54
C PHE A 56 18.25 -2.83 -7.85
N THR A 57 17.94 -3.66 -6.88
CA THR A 57 16.69 -3.55 -6.11
C THR A 57 16.75 -2.35 -5.16
N VAL A 58 17.88 -2.18 -4.48
CA VAL A 58 18.08 -1.07 -3.54
C VAL A 58 17.98 0.28 -4.25
N VAL A 59 18.67 0.46 -5.36
CA VAL A 59 18.64 1.70 -6.14
C VAL A 59 17.22 2.02 -6.61
N GLN A 60 16.50 1.05 -7.17
CA GLN A 60 15.12 1.27 -7.61
C GLN A 60 14.22 1.66 -6.45
N LEU A 61 14.31 0.98 -5.30
CA LEU A 61 13.47 1.29 -4.13
C LEU A 61 13.82 2.64 -3.50
N LEU A 62 15.10 3.02 -3.48
CA LEU A 62 15.53 4.34 -3.01
C LEU A 62 14.98 5.46 -3.89
N VAL A 63 15.08 5.31 -5.21
CA VAL A 63 14.51 6.27 -6.17
C VAL A 63 12.98 6.33 -5.98
N TYR A 64 12.32 5.18 -5.93
CA TYR A 64 10.88 5.11 -5.70
C TYR A 64 10.47 5.82 -4.40
N ALA A 65 11.11 5.51 -3.28
CA ALA A 65 10.81 6.10 -1.98
C ALA A 65 11.10 7.61 -1.94
N GLY A 66 12.25 8.01 -2.47
CA GLY A 66 12.66 9.42 -2.54
C GLY A 66 11.73 10.27 -3.40
N MET A 67 11.15 9.67 -4.45
CA MET A 67 10.22 10.36 -5.35
C MET A 67 8.80 10.53 -4.79
N GLN A 68 8.40 9.86 -3.70
CA GLN A 68 7.00 9.87 -3.24
C GLN A 68 6.49 11.27 -2.89
N ILE A 69 7.28 12.08 -2.18
CA ILE A 69 6.88 13.46 -1.84
C ILE A 69 6.94 14.38 -3.07
N PRO A 70 8.04 14.42 -3.87
CA PRO A 70 8.06 15.14 -5.14
C PRO A 70 6.88 14.81 -6.06
N VAL A 71 6.58 13.51 -6.24
CA VAL A 71 5.45 13.06 -7.05
C VAL A 71 4.13 13.57 -6.49
N GLY A 72 3.93 13.53 -5.17
CA GLY A 72 2.74 14.10 -4.55
C GLY A 72 2.51 15.57 -4.89
N VAL A 73 3.57 16.39 -4.84
CA VAL A 73 3.53 17.80 -5.24
C VAL A 73 3.28 17.94 -6.75
N MET A 74 3.94 17.10 -7.56
CA MET A 74 3.74 17.09 -9.02
C MET A 74 2.31 16.72 -9.41
N ILE A 75 1.65 15.79 -8.68
CA ILE A 75 0.23 15.45 -8.90
C ILE A 75 -0.65 16.68 -8.70
N ASP A 76 -0.42 17.43 -7.62
CA ASP A 76 -1.20 18.64 -7.31
C ASP A 76 -0.95 19.75 -8.34
N ARG A 77 0.24 19.79 -8.95
CA ARG A 77 0.64 20.84 -9.93
C ARG A 77 0.28 20.50 -11.38
N TYR A 78 0.53 19.26 -11.81
CA TYR A 78 0.43 18.86 -13.24
C TYR A 78 -0.74 17.94 -13.52
N GLY A 79 -1.40 17.47 -12.46
CA GLY A 79 -2.49 16.50 -12.52
C GLY A 79 -2.01 15.05 -12.74
N PRO A 80 -2.85 14.06 -12.38
CA PRO A 80 -2.46 12.65 -12.41
C PRO A 80 -2.24 12.11 -13.82
N ARG A 81 -2.94 12.64 -14.85
CA ARG A 81 -2.86 12.13 -16.22
C ARG A 81 -1.47 12.27 -16.83
N ARG A 82 -0.90 13.47 -16.77
CA ARG A 82 0.43 13.74 -17.33
C ARG A 82 1.49 12.87 -16.67
N LEU A 83 1.39 12.70 -15.34
CA LEU A 83 2.37 11.93 -14.58
C LEU A 83 2.27 10.44 -14.86
N VAL A 84 1.06 9.85 -14.98
CA VAL A 84 0.91 8.42 -15.33
C VAL A 84 1.49 8.16 -16.73
N ILE A 85 1.22 9.03 -17.71
CA ILE A 85 1.77 8.91 -19.05
C ILE A 85 3.30 8.99 -19.01
N THR A 86 3.85 10.00 -18.35
CA THR A 86 5.31 10.14 -18.18
C THR A 86 5.90 8.91 -17.49
N GLY A 87 5.27 8.42 -16.42
CA GLY A 87 5.73 7.25 -15.67
C GLY A 87 5.76 5.98 -16.51
N THR A 88 4.70 5.73 -17.29
CA THR A 88 4.63 4.54 -18.17
C THR A 88 5.67 4.61 -19.30
N VAL A 89 5.91 5.80 -19.85
CA VAL A 89 6.95 6.02 -20.87
C VAL A 89 8.35 5.81 -20.28
N LEU A 90 8.63 6.40 -19.10
CA LEU A 90 9.92 6.21 -18.42
C LEU A 90 10.18 4.73 -18.11
N MET A 91 9.18 3.99 -17.64
CA MET A 91 9.30 2.56 -17.38
C MET A 91 9.56 1.78 -18.66
N ALA A 92 8.84 2.07 -19.77
CA ALA A 92 9.05 1.40 -21.03
C ALA A 92 10.47 1.64 -21.59
N LEU A 93 10.94 2.90 -21.55
CA LEU A 93 12.30 3.25 -21.97
C LEU A 93 13.37 2.62 -21.08
N GLY A 94 13.16 2.64 -19.75
CA GLY A 94 14.07 2.01 -18.79
C GLY A 94 14.16 0.51 -18.97
N GLN A 95 13.03 -0.17 -19.21
CA GLN A 95 13.03 -1.61 -19.47
C GLN A 95 13.65 -1.96 -20.83
N ALA A 96 13.38 -1.18 -21.87
CA ALA A 96 14.05 -1.34 -23.15
C ALA A 96 15.58 -1.16 -22.99
N TRP A 97 16.00 -0.15 -22.26
CA TRP A 97 17.43 0.06 -21.97
C TRP A 97 18.03 -1.13 -21.21
N LEU A 98 17.36 -1.63 -20.17
CA LEU A 98 17.81 -2.81 -19.43
C LEU A 98 17.88 -4.07 -20.29
N ALA A 99 16.96 -4.25 -21.23
CA ALA A 99 16.95 -5.39 -22.15
C ALA A 99 18.23 -5.46 -23.01
N PHE A 100 18.74 -4.32 -23.43
CA PHE A 100 19.95 -4.22 -24.28
C PHE A 100 21.23 -3.91 -23.49
N ALA A 101 21.16 -3.67 -22.19
CA ALA A 101 22.34 -3.42 -21.38
C ALA A 101 23.28 -4.64 -21.36
N THR A 102 24.59 -4.37 -21.51
CA THR A 102 25.66 -5.38 -21.48
C THR A 102 26.63 -5.16 -20.34
N ALA A 103 26.51 -4.05 -19.60
CA ALA A 103 27.37 -3.72 -18.48
C ALA A 103 26.51 -3.30 -17.26
N LEU A 104 27.10 -3.39 -16.07
CA LEU A 104 26.46 -3.13 -14.78
C LEU A 104 25.93 -1.68 -14.67
N THR A 105 26.79 -0.69 -14.99
CA THR A 105 26.44 0.73 -14.84
C THR A 105 25.25 1.16 -15.70
N PRO A 106 25.19 0.89 -17.01
CA PRO A 106 23.99 1.17 -17.81
C PRO A 106 22.73 0.48 -17.29
N ALA A 107 22.86 -0.76 -16.81
CA ALA A 107 21.74 -1.51 -16.25
C ALA A 107 21.22 -0.87 -14.93
N LEU A 108 22.11 -0.37 -14.06
CA LEU A 108 21.74 0.38 -12.85
C LEU A 108 21.04 1.70 -13.21
N LEU A 109 21.53 2.44 -14.21
CA LEU A 109 20.88 3.67 -14.68
C LEU A 109 19.48 3.39 -15.24
N ALA A 110 19.31 2.28 -15.95
CA ALA A 110 18.00 1.83 -16.39
C ALA A 110 17.05 1.57 -15.18
N ARG A 111 17.56 1.02 -14.08
CA ARG A 111 16.74 0.82 -12.84
C ARG A 111 16.36 2.13 -12.16
N VAL A 112 17.23 3.15 -12.19
CA VAL A 112 16.87 4.50 -11.75
C VAL A 112 15.69 5.03 -12.55
N LEU A 113 15.74 4.90 -13.88
CA LEU A 113 14.67 5.36 -14.76
C LEU A 113 13.36 4.62 -14.54
N ILE A 114 13.43 3.28 -14.38
CA ILE A 114 12.28 2.44 -14.04
C ILE A 114 11.69 2.85 -12.69
N GLY A 115 12.53 3.04 -11.66
CA GLY A 115 12.11 3.47 -10.33
C GLY A 115 11.44 4.84 -10.31
N ALA A 116 11.97 5.79 -11.07
CA ALA A 116 11.37 7.11 -11.24
C ALA A 116 10.00 7.03 -11.94
N GLY A 117 9.88 6.21 -13.00
CA GLY A 117 8.62 5.97 -13.69
C GLY A 117 7.58 5.29 -12.80
N ASP A 118 7.97 4.25 -12.09
CA ASP A 118 7.13 3.49 -11.16
C ASP A 118 6.56 4.39 -10.05
N ALA A 119 7.37 5.29 -9.50
CA ALA A 119 6.95 6.23 -8.46
C ALA A 119 5.78 7.13 -8.88
N LEU A 120 5.66 7.43 -10.17
CA LEU A 120 4.61 8.29 -10.73
C LEU A 120 3.23 7.59 -10.82
N ILE A 121 3.13 6.26 -10.70
CA ILE A 121 1.92 5.52 -11.07
C ILE A 121 0.93 5.43 -9.90
N PHE A 122 1.32 4.79 -8.80
CA PHE A 122 0.38 4.41 -7.73
C PHE A 122 -0.41 5.60 -7.15
N ALA A 123 0.29 6.66 -6.75
CA ALA A 123 -0.34 7.84 -6.16
C ALA A 123 -1.29 8.55 -7.14
N CYS A 124 -0.95 8.56 -8.45
CA CYS A 124 -1.81 9.11 -9.50
C CYS A 124 -3.08 8.28 -9.69
N VAL A 125 -2.99 6.94 -9.64
CA VAL A 125 -4.17 6.07 -9.73
C VAL A 125 -5.07 6.29 -8.52
N LEU A 126 -4.53 6.37 -7.30
CA LEU A 126 -5.32 6.68 -6.10
C LEU A 126 -5.97 8.07 -6.17
N ARG A 127 -5.27 9.08 -6.70
CA ARG A 127 -5.86 10.40 -6.95
C ARG A 127 -7.06 10.30 -7.88
N LYS A 128 -6.91 9.50 -8.96
CA LYS A 128 -7.98 9.29 -9.93
C LYS A 128 -9.16 8.51 -9.36
N VAL A 129 -8.93 7.52 -8.51
CA VAL A 129 -9.98 6.83 -7.75
C VAL A 129 -10.84 7.82 -6.97
N ALA A 130 -10.21 8.78 -6.27
CA ALA A 130 -10.93 9.80 -5.51
C ALA A 130 -11.74 10.76 -6.38
N GLU A 131 -11.38 10.94 -7.66
CA GLU A 131 -12.10 11.79 -8.62
C GLU A 131 -13.23 11.06 -9.35
N LEU A 132 -13.06 9.75 -9.61
CA LEU A 132 -13.98 8.95 -10.43
C LEU A 132 -15.12 8.30 -9.65
N PHE A 133 -14.90 8.01 -8.36
CA PHE A 133 -15.84 7.25 -7.54
C PHE A 133 -16.41 8.06 -6.40
N SER A 134 -17.62 7.74 -5.97
CA SER A 134 -18.24 8.38 -4.82
C SER A 134 -17.43 8.13 -3.54
N ALA A 135 -17.46 9.06 -2.60
CA ALA A 135 -16.72 9.01 -1.33
C ALA A 135 -16.91 7.69 -0.58
N ARG A 136 -18.10 7.07 -0.68
CA ARG A 136 -18.44 5.78 -0.06
C ARG A 136 -17.72 4.59 -0.72
N LEU A 137 -17.46 4.66 -2.03
CA LEU A 137 -16.79 3.59 -2.79
C LEU A 137 -15.27 3.72 -2.79
N VAL A 138 -14.72 4.92 -2.60
CA VAL A 138 -13.28 5.17 -2.66
C VAL A 138 -12.46 4.21 -1.78
N PRO A 139 -12.82 3.91 -0.51
CA PRO A 139 -12.04 2.97 0.28
C PRO A 139 -11.97 1.56 -0.32
N GLN A 140 -13.07 1.09 -0.93
CA GLN A 140 -13.12 -0.21 -1.60
C GLN A 140 -12.27 -0.20 -2.88
N MET A 141 -12.35 0.86 -3.66
CA MET A 141 -11.57 1.01 -4.90
C MET A 141 -10.07 1.18 -4.60
N THR A 142 -9.71 1.85 -3.52
CA THR A 142 -8.32 1.94 -3.02
C THR A 142 -7.77 0.56 -2.67
N GLN A 143 -8.54 -0.25 -1.94
CA GLN A 143 -8.15 -1.63 -1.61
C GLN A 143 -8.05 -2.50 -2.86
N LEU A 144 -9.02 -2.38 -3.77
CA LEU A 144 -9.00 -3.10 -5.05
C LEU A 144 -7.77 -2.73 -5.89
N THR A 145 -7.38 -1.45 -5.90
CA THR A 145 -6.16 -0.98 -6.56
C THR A 145 -4.93 -1.69 -6.01
N GLY A 146 -4.75 -1.69 -4.68
CA GLY A 146 -3.62 -2.37 -4.02
C GLY A 146 -3.62 -3.88 -4.29
N MET A 147 -4.78 -4.53 -4.24
CA MET A 147 -4.94 -5.95 -4.52
C MET A 147 -4.57 -6.30 -5.97
N LEU A 148 -5.07 -5.53 -6.94
CA LEU A 148 -4.80 -5.77 -8.36
C LEU A 148 -3.33 -5.57 -8.72
N GLY A 149 -2.59 -4.76 -7.96
CA GLY A 149 -1.14 -4.66 -8.09
C GLY A 149 -0.42 -6.00 -7.87
N GLN A 150 -0.97 -6.91 -7.04
CA GLN A 150 -0.39 -8.24 -6.82
C GLN A 150 -0.37 -9.10 -8.10
N VAL A 151 -1.25 -8.82 -9.07
CA VAL A 151 -1.21 -9.48 -10.39
C VAL A 151 0.13 -9.23 -11.08
N GLY A 152 0.68 -8.01 -10.97
CA GLY A 152 2.01 -7.69 -11.51
C GLY A 152 3.13 -8.52 -10.86
N GLN A 153 3.05 -8.76 -9.56
CA GLN A 153 3.99 -9.64 -8.86
C GLN A 153 3.86 -11.10 -9.32
N LEU A 154 2.64 -11.60 -9.50
CA LEU A 154 2.41 -12.94 -10.05
C LEU A 154 2.91 -13.06 -11.49
N MET A 155 2.75 -12.03 -12.32
CA MET A 155 3.29 -12.00 -13.68
C MET A 155 4.81 -12.13 -13.72
N SER A 156 5.51 -11.56 -12.74
CA SER A 156 6.96 -11.73 -12.64
C SER A 156 7.35 -13.12 -12.14
N ALA A 157 6.66 -13.63 -11.14
CA ALA A 157 7.02 -14.88 -10.47
C ALA A 157 6.75 -16.14 -11.31
N ILE A 158 5.75 -16.13 -12.19
CA ILE A 158 5.33 -17.31 -12.93
C ILE A 158 5.60 -17.13 -14.44
N PRO A 159 4.84 -16.34 -15.22
CA PRO A 159 5.05 -16.31 -16.69
C PRO A 159 6.39 -15.70 -17.09
N PHE A 160 6.87 -14.67 -16.37
CA PHE A 160 8.15 -14.07 -16.71
C PHE A 160 9.33 -14.97 -16.32
N ALA A 161 9.28 -15.68 -15.18
CA ALA A 161 10.28 -16.69 -14.81
C ALA A 161 10.35 -17.80 -15.87
N ALA A 162 9.20 -18.31 -16.34
CA ALA A 162 9.15 -19.30 -17.39
C ALA A 162 9.72 -18.76 -18.71
N LEU A 163 9.37 -17.53 -19.08
CA LEU A 163 9.92 -16.87 -20.27
C LEU A 163 11.44 -16.71 -20.18
N LEU A 164 11.96 -16.30 -19.03
CA LEU A 164 13.39 -16.10 -18.80
C LEU A 164 14.18 -17.41 -18.88
N GLY A 165 13.57 -18.53 -18.51
CA GLY A 165 14.15 -19.87 -18.65
C GLY A 165 14.10 -20.43 -20.08
N ALA A 166 13.17 -19.93 -20.94
CA ALA A 166 12.96 -20.41 -22.31
C ALA A 166 13.54 -19.47 -23.39
N ALA A 167 13.83 -18.22 -23.06
CA ALA A 167 14.28 -17.20 -23.99
C ALA A 167 15.52 -16.47 -23.49
N THR A 168 16.13 -15.64 -24.37
CA THR A 168 17.29 -14.84 -23.97
C THR A 168 16.87 -13.67 -23.05
N TRP A 169 17.83 -13.13 -22.30
CA TRP A 169 17.67 -11.92 -21.48
C TRP A 169 16.98 -10.78 -22.29
N THR A 170 17.54 -10.47 -23.46
CA THR A 170 17.03 -9.38 -24.30
C THR A 170 15.58 -9.61 -24.72
N GLN A 171 15.24 -10.84 -25.17
CA GLN A 171 13.86 -11.16 -25.53
C GLN A 171 12.90 -11.04 -24.35
N SER A 172 13.28 -11.59 -23.18
CA SER A 172 12.45 -11.57 -21.98
C SER A 172 12.17 -10.15 -21.50
N PHE A 173 13.21 -9.32 -21.39
CA PHE A 173 13.04 -7.92 -20.95
C PHE A 173 12.42 -7.03 -22.04
N SER A 174 12.55 -7.36 -23.32
CA SER A 174 11.82 -6.67 -24.39
C SER A 174 10.31 -6.91 -24.30
N VAL A 175 9.87 -8.10 -23.88
CA VAL A 175 8.45 -8.36 -23.59
C VAL A 175 7.96 -7.48 -22.44
N VAL A 176 8.75 -7.34 -21.36
CA VAL A 176 8.39 -6.44 -20.25
C VAL A 176 8.32 -4.98 -20.71
N ALA A 177 9.25 -4.54 -21.56
CA ALA A 177 9.22 -3.21 -22.17
C ALA A 177 7.96 -3.01 -23.05
N ALA A 178 7.55 -4.02 -23.82
CA ALA A 178 6.34 -3.97 -24.63
C ALA A 178 5.06 -3.79 -23.78
N PHE A 179 4.96 -4.42 -22.60
CA PHE A 179 3.89 -4.14 -21.63
C PHE A 179 3.92 -2.69 -21.16
N GLY A 180 5.11 -2.11 -20.97
CA GLY A 180 5.29 -0.68 -20.65
C GLY A 180 4.77 0.23 -21.77
N VAL A 181 5.10 -0.08 -23.02
CA VAL A 181 4.58 0.64 -24.21
C VAL A 181 3.06 0.52 -24.29
N LEU A 182 2.51 -0.68 -24.11
CA LEU A 182 1.06 -0.88 -24.10
C LEU A 182 0.39 -0.07 -22.98
N ALA A 183 0.98 -0.03 -21.79
CA ALA A 183 0.48 0.81 -20.69
C ALA A 183 0.51 2.29 -21.05
N ALA A 184 1.56 2.76 -21.73
CA ALA A 184 1.64 4.15 -22.20
C ALA A 184 0.54 4.45 -23.21
N VAL A 185 0.32 3.59 -24.20
CA VAL A 185 -0.74 3.74 -25.23
C VAL A 185 -2.12 3.78 -24.55
N LEU A 186 -2.42 2.82 -23.66
CA LEU A 186 -3.70 2.75 -22.96
C LEU A 186 -3.94 3.97 -22.07
N THR A 187 -2.91 4.45 -21.38
CA THR A 187 -3.04 5.65 -20.53
C THR A 187 -3.21 6.93 -21.34
N ILE A 188 -2.52 7.08 -22.46
CA ILE A 188 -2.71 8.18 -23.40
C ILE A 188 -4.15 8.20 -23.94
N ALA A 189 -4.66 7.02 -24.34
CA ALA A 189 -5.97 6.89 -24.94
C ALA A 189 -7.12 7.05 -23.93
N PHE A 190 -7.02 6.42 -22.77
CA PHE A 190 -8.16 6.18 -21.89
C PHE A 190 -8.05 6.81 -20.50
N PHE A 191 -6.86 7.17 -20.02
CA PHE A 191 -6.70 7.82 -18.72
C PHE A 191 -7.04 9.31 -18.81
N ARG A 192 -8.32 9.60 -19.10
CA ARG A 192 -8.87 10.93 -19.37
C ARG A 192 -9.77 11.41 -18.22
N GLY A 193 -10.11 12.70 -18.24
CA GLY A 193 -11.01 13.34 -17.27
C GLY A 193 -10.30 13.85 -16.02
N GLY A 194 -10.84 14.90 -15.40
CA GLY A 194 -10.26 15.59 -14.23
C GLY A 194 -9.30 16.74 -14.59
N ASP A 195 -9.09 17.01 -15.88
CA ASP A 195 -8.32 18.19 -16.31
C ASP A 195 -9.01 19.51 -15.90
N ASN A 196 -10.31 19.47 -15.56
CA ASN A 196 -11.05 20.61 -15.03
C ASN A 196 -10.66 20.97 -13.58
N ALA A 197 -10.06 20.04 -12.82
CA ALA A 197 -9.43 20.37 -11.54
C ALA A 197 -8.07 21.07 -11.75
N ALA A 198 -7.44 20.91 -12.94
CA ALA A 198 -6.25 21.68 -13.34
C ALA A 198 -6.53 23.18 -13.53
N GLY A 199 -7.79 23.59 -13.71
CA GLY A 199 -8.18 25.00 -13.72
C GLY A 199 -8.09 25.71 -12.36
N GLN A 200 -7.94 24.96 -11.27
CA GLN A 200 -7.59 25.46 -9.93
C GLN A 200 -6.16 25.09 -9.53
N VAL A 201 -5.31 24.71 -10.50
CA VAL A 201 -3.88 24.49 -10.24
C VAL A 201 -3.30 25.83 -9.81
N GLN A 202 -3.18 26.00 -8.53
CA GLN A 202 -2.47 27.09 -7.93
C GLN A 202 -1.05 27.04 -8.51
N GLN A 203 -0.64 28.06 -9.26
CA GLN A 203 0.71 28.15 -9.81
C GLN A 203 1.68 28.26 -8.63
N LEU A 204 2.05 27.11 -8.07
CA LEU A 204 3.02 27.02 -6.99
C LEU A 204 4.38 27.47 -7.55
N ARG A 205 4.87 28.59 -7.05
CA ARG A 205 6.24 29.00 -7.27
C ARG A 205 7.17 27.97 -6.59
N PRO A 206 8.37 27.73 -7.10
CA PRO A 206 9.32 26.80 -6.47
C PRO A 206 9.51 27.01 -4.96
N GLY A 207 9.49 28.26 -4.48
CA GLY A 207 9.55 28.62 -3.06
C GLY A 207 8.31 28.20 -2.23
N ASP A 208 7.20 27.85 -2.86
CA ASP A 208 5.96 27.46 -2.17
C ASP A 208 5.92 25.96 -1.87
N ILE A 209 6.75 25.15 -2.52
CA ILE A 209 6.78 23.68 -2.37
C ILE A 209 7.04 23.29 -0.92
N GLY A 210 8.04 23.86 -0.28
CA GLY A 210 8.35 23.60 1.14
C GLY A 210 7.20 24.00 2.07
N ARG A 211 6.52 25.11 1.78
CA ARG A 211 5.34 25.57 2.52
C ARG A 211 4.16 24.62 2.34
N GLN A 212 3.94 24.09 1.14
CA GLN A 212 2.87 23.12 0.86
C GLN A 212 3.13 21.81 1.60
N ILE A 213 4.34 21.25 1.54
CA ILE A 213 4.74 20.05 2.28
C ILE A 213 4.56 20.27 3.79
N ALA A 214 5.06 21.39 4.31
CA ALA A 214 4.91 21.74 5.73
C ALA A 214 3.43 21.90 6.14
N SER A 215 2.61 22.52 5.29
CA SER A 215 1.16 22.67 5.50
C SER A 215 0.45 21.32 5.52
N ALA A 216 0.76 20.43 4.57
CA ALA A 216 0.21 19.08 4.54
C ALA A 216 0.64 18.27 5.78
N TRP A 217 1.92 18.34 6.18
CA TRP A 217 2.43 17.65 7.37
C TRP A 217 1.86 18.19 8.69
N ARG A 218 1.63 19.50 8.79
CA ARG A 218 1.04 20.09 10.00
C ARG A 218 -0.36 19.60 10.27
N HIS A 219 -1.08 19.14 9.25
CA HIS A 219 -2.43 18.62 9.43
C HIS A 219 -2.43 17.28 10.18
N PRO A 220 -3.18 17.15 11.31
CA PRO A 220 -3.14 15.95 12.14
C PRO A 220 -3.64 14.70 11.40
N GLY A 221 -4.57 14.85 10.44
CA GLY A 221 -5.06 13.77 9.58
C GLY A 221 -4.00 13.21 8.64
N THR A 222 -3.12 14.05 8.06
CA THR A 222 -1.99 13.60 7.23
C THR A 222 -0.99 12.81 8.08
N ARG A 223 -0.65 13.32 9.28
CA ARG A 223 0.21 12.60 10.23
C ARG A 223 -0.41 11.28 10.68
N LEU A 224 -1.72 11.25 10.91
CA LEU A 224 -2.42 10.00 11.22
C LEU A 224 -2.31 9.01 10.07
N GLY A 225 -2.46 9.45 8.82
CA GLY A 225 -2.24 8.64 7.63
C GLY A 225 -0.82 8.11 7.51
N PHE A 226 0.19 8.98 7.70
CA PHE A 226 1.62 8.60 7.69
C PHE A 226 1.91 7.49 8.71
N TRP A 227 1.53 7.68 9.96
CA TRP A 227 1.78 6.71 11.01
C TRP A 227 0.97 5.41 10.84
N THR A 228 -0.20 5.48 10.21
CA THR A 228 -0.96 4.30 9.79
C THR A 228 -0.17 3.50 8.77
N HIS A 229 0.31 4.15 7.71
CA HIS A 229 1.11 3.49 6.67
C HIS A 229 2.50 3.07 7.19
N PHE A 230 3.03 3.74 8.19
CA PHE A 230 4.27 3.36 8.87
C PHE A 230 4.12 2.04 9.63
N VAL A 231 3.04 1.86 10.41
CA VAL A 231 2.93 0.78 11.40
C VAL A 231 2.39 -0.54 10.83
N THR A 232 1.69 -0.50 9.70
CA THR A 232 0.94 -1.66 9.22
C THR A 232 1.69 -2.57 8.25
N PRO A 233 2.36 -2.10 7.17
CA PRO A 233 2.93 -2.98 6.16
C PRO A 233 4.39 -3.37 6.44
N PHE A 234 5.11 -2.65 7.31
CA PHE A 234 6.57 -2.80 7.41
C PHE A 234 7.00 -4.23 7.80
N SER A 235 6.25 -4.88 8.68
CA SER A 235 6.57 -6.23 9.16
C SER A 235 6.49 -7.26 8.04
N VAL A 236 5.37 -7.30 7.29
CA VAL A 236 5.22 -8.21 6.17
C VAL A 236 6.20 -7.86 5.03
N THR A 237 6.48 -6.58 4.81
CA THR A 237 7.45 -6.13 3.81
C THR A 237 8.85 -6.58 4.16
N THR A 238 9.31 -6.35 5.39
CA THR A 238 10.63 -6.79 5.89
C THR A 238 10.77 -8.31 5.80
N PHE A 239 9.74 -9.04 6.22
CA PHE A 239 9.75 -10.50 6.18
C PHE A 239 9.78 -11.02 4.74
N SER A 240 8.87 -10.57 3.88
CA SER A 240 8.73 -11.10 2.53
C SER A 240 9.84 -10.67 1.58
N MET A 241 10.46 -9.50 1.78
CA MET A 241 11.46 -8.98 0.84
C MET A 241 12.90 -9.32 1.21
N LEU A 242 13.22 -9.54 2.49
CA LEU A 242 14.61 -9.68 2.89
C LEU A 242 14.83 -10.78 3.94
N TRP A 243 14.32 -10.64 5.16
CA TRP A 243 14.77 -11.44 6.30
C TRP A 243 13.93 -12.69 6.58
N GLY A 244 12.75 -12.84 5.99
CA GLY A 244 11.87 -13.98 6.27
C GLY A 244 12.39 -15.30 5.70
N TYR A 245 12.94 -15.29 4.48
CA TYR A 245 13.49 -16.50 3.87
C TYR A 245 14.71 -17.02 4.64
N PRO A 246 15.76 -16.20 4.92
CA PRO A 246 16.88 -16.63 5.76
C PRO A 246 16.45 -17.07 7.17
N PHE A 247 15.52 -16.37 7.80
CA PHE A 247 14.99 -16.78 9.11
C PHE A 247 14.38 -18.17 9.08
N MET A 248 13.62 -18.50 8.04
CA MET A 248 13.01 -19.84 7.92
C MET A 248 14.02 -20.91 7.57
N THR A 249 14.97 -20.64 6.67
CA THR A 249 15.92 -21.65 6.19
C THR A 249 17.12 -21.83 7.12
N GLU A 250 17.70 -20.75 7.62
CA GLU A 250 18.89 -20.80 8.49
C GLU A 250 18.49 -20.86 9.97
N GLY A 251 17.56 -19.99 10.40
CA GLY A 251 17.12 -19.92 11.79
C GLY A 251 16.25 -21.09 12.22
N LEU A 252 15.22 -21.43 11.43
CA LEU A 252 14.25 -22.48 11.76
C LEU A 252 14.54 -23.83 11.08
N GLN A 253 15.55 -23.90 10.21
CA GLN A 253 15.95 -25.11 9.46
C GLN A 253 14.82 -25.70 8.60
N PHE A 254 13.93 -24.84 8.05
CA PHE A 254 12.90 -25.28 7.12
C PHE A 254 13.50 -25.61 5.75
N SER A 255 12.90 -26.55 5.04
CA SER A 255 13.25 -26.77 3.63
C SER A 255 12.96 -25.54 2.77
N GLN A 256 13.70 -25.36 1.69
CA GLN A 256 13.50 -24.26 0.75
C GLN A 256 12.08 -24.22 0.18
N GLN A 257 11.49 -25.39 -0.08
CA GLN A 257 10.13 -25.54 -0.56
C GLN A 257 9.11 -25.01 0.45
N LEU A 258 9.28 -25.38 1.73
CA LEU A 258 8.39 -24.94 2.81
C LEU A 258 8.52 -23.43 3.04
N ALA A 259 9.74 -22.90 3.07
CA ALA A 259 9.98 -21.46 3.22
C ALA A 259 9.34 -20.65 2.07
N SER A 260 9.52 -21.09 0.83
CA SER A 260 8.89 -20.46 -0.33
C SER A 260 7.36 -20.55 -0.28
N PHE A 261 6.80 -21.70 0.12
CA PHE A 261 5.35 -21.85 0.31
C PHE A 261 4.81 -20.89 1.35
N MET A 262 5.47 -20.73 2.50
CA MET A 262 5.06 -19.78 3.55
C MET A 262 4.95 -18.34 3.01
N LEU A 263 5.88 -17.90 2.17
CA LEU A 263 5.84 -16.58 1.56
C LEU A 263 4.63 -16.38 0.62
N THR A 264 4.13 -17.45 -0.02
CA THR A 264 2.94 -17.35 -0.89
C THR A 264 1.64 -17.06 -0.13
N ILE A 265 1.59 -17.38 1.16
CA ILE A 265 0.44 -17.09 2.04
C ILE A 265 0.11 -15.60 2.04
N ASN A 266 1.13 -14.72 1.97
CA ASN A 266 0.93 -13.27 1.90
C ASN A 266 0.00 -12.85 0.75
N VAL A 267 0.19 -13.42 -0.43
CA VAL A 267 -0.63 -13.08 -1.61
C VAL A 267 -2.08 -13.52 -1.39
N ALA A 268 -2.28 -14.77 -0.95
CA ALA A 268 -3.62 -15.32 -0.70
C ALA A 268 -4.39 -14.51 0.37
N VAL A 269 -3.72 -14.18 1.47
CA VAL A 269 -4.33 -13.38 2.55
C VAL A 269 -4.66 -11.97 2.06
N THR A 270 -3.77 -11.34 1.29
CA THR A 270 -4.01 -9.99 0.76
C THR A 270 -5.24 -9.97 -0.14
N LEU A 271 -5.42 -10.98 -1.01
CA LEU A 271 -6.59 -11.09 -1.89
C LEU A 271 -7.91 -11.19 -1.11
N ILE A 272 -7.91 -11.87 0.04
CA ILE A 272 -9.09 -12.02 0.89
C ILE A 272 -9.29 -10.80 1.79
N ALA A 273 -8.22 -10.32 2.42
CA ALA A 273 -8.30 -9.26 3.42
C ALA A 273 -8.60 -7.88 2.81
N ALA A 274 -8.16 -7.60 1.58
CA ALA A 274 -8.36 -6.29 0.96
C ALA A 274 -9.84 -5.94 0.75
N PRO A 275 -10.70 -6.79 0.16
CA PRO A 275 -12.13 -6.51 0.04
C PRO A 275 -12.82 -6.36 1.40
N VAL A 276 -12.44 -7.18 2.39
CA VAL A 276 -12.99 -7.10 3.75
C VAL A 276 -12.62 -5.76 4.38
N MET A 277 -11.35 -5.37 4.32
CA MET A 277 -10.86 -4.10 4.85
C MET A 277 -11.57 -2.92 4.19
N GLY A 278 -11.73 -2.93 2.86
CA GLY A 278 -12.44 -1.88 2.12
C GLY A 278 -13.88 -1.71 2.59
N ARG A 279 -14.61 -2.83 2.83
CA ARG A 279 -15.97 -2.79 3.37
C ARG A 279 -16.03 -2.26 4.81
N LEU A 280 -15.10 -2.70 5.67
CA LEU A 280 -15.03 -2.23 7.06
C LEU A 280 -14.75 -0.74 7.14
N VAL A 281 -13.80 -0.24 6.34
CA VAL A 281 -13.44 1.18 6.26
C VAL A 281 -14.60 2.03 5.75
N SER A 282 -15.33 1.55 4.74
CA SER A 282 -16.50 2.26 4.18
C SER A 282 -17.68 2.30 5.17
N ARG A 283 -17.89 1.22 5.93
CA ARG A 283 -18.99 1.13 6.91
C ARG A 283 -18.71 1.91 8.20
N HIS A 284 -17.43 2.05 8.56
CA HIS A 284 -17.03 2.63 9.84
C HIS A 284 -15.97 3.74 9.67
N PRO A 285 -16.28 4.84 8.97
CA PRO A 285 -15.31 5.87 8.61
C PRO A 285 -14.65 6.55 9.81
N LEU A 286 -15.34 6.69 10.93
CA LEU A 286 -14.80 7.27 12.16
C LEU A 286 -13.96 6.30 13.03
N ARG A 287 -13.93 5.01 12.65
CA ARG A 287 -13.26 3.94 13.42
C ARG A 287 -12.07 3.32 12.70
N ARG A 288 -11.64 3.90 11.59
CA ARG A 288 -10.48 3.44 10.81
C ARG A 288 -9.23 3.23 11.67
N SER A 289 -8.97 4.12 12.63
CA SER A 289 -7.82 3.98 13.53
C SER A 289 -7.91 2.76 14.47
N VAL A 290 -9.12 2.26 14.78
CA VAL A 290 -9.27 1.02 15.55
C VAL A 290 -8.86 -0.16 14.71
N LEU A 291 -9.30 -0.22 13.43
CA LEU A 291 -8.88 -1.27 12.50
C LEU A 291 -7.36 -1.34 12.35
N VAL A 292 -6.71 -0.18 12.22
CA VAL A 292 -5.24 -0.07 12.12
C VAL A 292 -4.56 -0.60 13.37
N LEU A 293 -5.02 -0.19 14.56
CA LEU A 293 -4.47 -0.66 15.84
C LEU A 293 -4.69 -2.16 16.05
N THR A 294 -5.82 -2.70 15.56
CA THR A 294 -6.08 -4.14 15.58
C THR A 294 -5.09 -4.88 14.67
N CYS A 295 -4.83 -4.40 13.44
CA CYS A 295 -3.83 -4.99 12.55
C CYS A 295 -2.44 -5.01 13.20
N ALA A 296 -2.02 -3.88 13.80
CA ALA A 296 -0.73 -3.80 14.49
C ALA A 296 -0.67 -4.74 15.70
N GLY A 297 -1.75 -4.82 16.49
CA GLY A 297 -1.83 -5.72 17.65
C GLY A 297 -1.80 -7.20 17.26
N LEU A 298 -2.48 -7.58 16.17
CA LEU A 298 -2.45 -8.95 15.64
C LEU A 298 -1.05 -9.33 15.14
N ALA A 299 -0.40 -8.43 14.42
CA ALA A 299 0.97 -8.64 13.95
C ALA A 299 1.96 -8.78 15.12
N ALA A 300 1.89 -7.87 16.10
CA ALA A 300 2.75 -7.94 17.29
C ALA A 300 2.49 -9.21 18.11
N GLY A 301 1.21 -9.59 18.29
CA GLY A 301 0.86 -10.82 19.00
C GLY A 301 1.36 -12.08 18.30
N ALA A 302 1.27 -12.16 16.96
CA ALA A 302 1.81 -13.27 16.19
C ALA A 302 3.33 -13.37 16.32
N TRP A 303 4.03 -12.24 16.24
CA TRP A 303 5.48 -12.21 16.48
C TRP A 303 5.84 -12.60 17.92
N THR A 304 5.05 -12.18 18.92
CA THR A 304 5.27 -12.60 20.31
C THR A 304 5.22 -14.13 20.43
N LEU A 305 4.26 -14.78 19.77
CA LEU A 305 4.16 -16.24 19.75
C LEU A 305 5.42 -16.88 19.15
N VAL A 306 5.91 -16.37 18.02
CA VAL A 306 7.10 -16.92 17.33
C VAL A 306 8.37 -16.68 18.13
N LEU A 307 8.59 -15.46 18.65
CA LEU A 307 9.82 -15.09 19.35
C LEU A 307 9.92 -15.71 20.75
N ALA A 308 8.79 -15.85 21.44
CA ALA A 308 8.74 -16.48 22.76
C ALA A 308 8.74 -18.02 22.70
N TRP A 309 8.63 -18.60 21.51
CA TRP A 309 8.64 -20.06 21.36
C TRP A 309 9.97 -20.65 21.83
N PRO A 310 9.95 -21.68 22.71
CA PRO A 310 11.18 -22.32 23.15
C PRO A 310 11.83 -23.11 21.98
N GLY A 311 13.04 -22.71 21.59
CA GLY A 311 13.73 -23.30 20.43
C GLY A 311 13.15 -22.86 19.09
N ALA A 312 13.19 -23.76 18.09
CA ALA A 312 12.67 -23.51 16.75
C ALA A 312 11.13 -23.57 16.72
N SER A 313 10.51 -22.53 16.18
CA SER A 313 9.05 -22.47 16.05
C SER A 313 8.54 -23.46 15.01
N PRO A 314 7.47 -24.21 15.29
CA PRO A 314 6.91 -25.16 14.32
C PRO A 314 6.26 -24.44 13.12
N PRO A 315 6.13 -25.11 11.96
CA PRO A 315 5.63 -24.49 10.72
C PRO A 315 4.28 -23.79 10.85
N TRP A 316 3.35 -24.29 11.66
CA TRP A 316 2.02 -23.68 11.84
C TRP A 316 2.09 -22.29 12.49
N THR A 317 3.08 -22.02 13.35
CA THR A 317 3.26 -20.69 13.96
C THR A 317 3.68 -19.67 12.90
N ILE A 318 4.53 -20.08 11.96
CA ILE A 318 4.95 -19.24 10.84
C ILE A 318 3.80 -19.04 9.85
N ALA A 319 3.00 -20.07 9.58
CA ALA A 319 1.79 -19.93 8.77
C ALA A 319 0.81 -18.92 9.40
N LEU A 320 0.56 -19.02 10.72
CA LEU A 320 -0.26 -18.07 11.46
C LEU A 320 0.34 -16.66 11.43
N LEU A 321 1.66 -16.54 11.63
CA LEU A 321 2.38 -15.28 11.52
C LEU A 321 2.13 -14.66 10.14
N MET A 322 2.34 -15.42 9.05
CA MET A 322 2.12 -14.94 7.69
C MET A 322 0.70 -14.46 7.47
N VAL A 323 -0.31 -15.18 7.95
CA VAL A 323 -1.71 -14.73 7.87
C VAL A 323 -1.90 -13.39 8.58
N LEU A 324 -1.40 -13.24 9.80
CA LEU A 324 -1.68 -12.07 10.63
C LEU A 324 -0.88 -10.82 10.20
N ILE A 325 0.40 -10.97 9.82
CA ILE A 325 1.18 -9.82 9.32
C ILE A 325 0.72 -9.36 7.93
N SER A 326 0.23 -10.29 7.10
CA SER A 326 -0.23 -9.96 5.73
C SER A 326 -1.48 -9.07 5.70
N ILE A 327 -2.31 -9.08 6.75
CA ILE A 327 -3.42 -8.15 6.91
C ILE A 327 -2.92 -6.69 6.98
N GLY A 328 -1.68 -6.49 7.40
CA GLY A 328 -1.02 -5.17 7.43
C GLY A 328 -0.95 -4.47 6.07
N GLY A 329 -0.80 -5.21 4.97
CA GLY A 329 -0.84 -4.66 3.61
C GLY A 329 -2.14 -3.92 3.32
N PRO A 330 -3.31 -4.58 3.32
CA PRO A 330 -4.62 -3.93 3.23
C PRO A 330 -4.85 -2.88 4.33
N GLY A 331 -4.37 -3.12 5.56
CA GLY A 331 -4.43 -2.17 6.66
C GLY A 331 -3.72 -0.85 6.36
N SER A 332 -2.64 -0.88 5.58
CA SER A 332 -1.87 0.31 5.21
C SER A 332 -2.65 1.28 4.30
N MET A 333 -3.53 0.75 3.46
CA MET A 333 -4.35 1.55 2.55
C MET A 333 -5.28 2.53 3.30
N VAL A 334 -5.62 2.23 4.55
CA VAL A 334 -6.39 3.14 5.42
C VAL A 334 -5.65 4.48 5.63
N GLY A 335 -4.33 4.49 5.54
CA GLY A 335 -3.52 5.72 5.59
C GLY A 335 -3.89 6.72 4.49
N PHE A 336 -4.15 6.24 3.29
CA PHE A 336 -4.57 7.08 2.15
C PHE A 336 -6.00 7.61 2.32
N ASP A 337 -6.88 6.83 2.96
CA ASP A 337 -8.23 7.30 3.31
C ASP A 337 -8.18 8.45 4.33
N PHE A 338 -7.23 8.45 5.28
CA PHE A 338 -7.01 9.58 6.17
C PHE A 338 -6.50 10.81 5.40
N ALA A 339 -5.51 10.63 4.50
CA ALA A 339 -5.03 11.72 3.66
C ALA A 339 -6.19 12.37 2.89
N ARG A 340 -7.03 11.56 2.25
CA ARG A 340 -8.17 12.03 1.47
C ARG A 340 -9.24 12.74 2.31
N THR A 341 -9.57 12.20 3.47
CA THR A 341 -10.64 12.72 4.32
C THR A 341 -10.28 14.08 4.93
N TYR A 342 -9.00 14.31 5.22
CA TYR A 342 -8.58 15.47 6.00
C TYR A 342 -7.78 16.50 5.21
N ASN A 343 -7.63 16.35 3.90
CA ASN A 343 -6.96 17.33 3.07
C ASN A 343 -7.85 17.80 1.91
N PRO A 344 -7.81 19.09 1.58
CA PRO A 344 -8.49 19.58 0.39
C PRO A 344 -7.86 18.99 -0.88
N SER A 345 -8.65 18.98 -1.96
CA SER A 345 -8.21 18.43 -3.25
C SER A 345 -6.94 19.07 -3.79
N SER A 346 -6.69 20.35 -3.48
CA SER A 346 -5.51 21.12 -3.93
C SER A 346 -4.18 20.63 -3.38
N ARG A 347 -4.16 19.85 -2.28
CA ARG A 347 -2.93 19.30 -1.67
C ARG A 347 -3.02 17.79 -1.39
N LEU A 348 -4.03 17.12 -1.95
CA LEU A 348 -4.25 15.70 -1.72
C LEU A 348 -3.09 14.84 -2.23
N GLY A 349 -2.50 15.20 -3.37
CA GLY A 349 -1.33 14.52 -3.92
C GLY A 349 -0.14 14.59 -2.96
N THR A 350 0.18 15.77 -2.45
CA THR A 350 1.25 15.98 -1.45
C THR A 350 0.98 15.16 -0.18
N ALA A 351 -0.24 15.17 0.34
CA ALA A 351 -0.60 14.39 1.52
C ALA A 351 -0.48 12.87 1.27
N THR A 352 -0.90 12.40 0.09
CA THR A 352 -0.77 11.00 -0.35
C THR A 352 0.69 10.57 -0.45
N GLY A 353 1.55 11.41 -1.04
CA GLY A 353 3.00 11.17 -1.12
C GLY A 353 3.64 11.05 0.27
N ILE A 354 3.30 11.97 1.19
CA ILE A 354 3.77 11.93 2.58
C ILE A 354 3.35 10.62 3.27
N VAL A 355 2.10 10.21 3.11
CA VAL A 355 1.58 8.96 3.69
C VAL A 355 2.34 7.76 3.15
N ASN A 356 2.59 7.72 1.84
CA ASN A 356 3.28 6.60 1.21
C ASN A 356 4.72 6.42 1.72
N VAL A 357 5.44 7.52 1.97
CA VAL A 357 6.79 7.47 2.55
C VAL A 357 6.81 6.74 3.90
N GLY A 358 5.74 6.83 4.71
CA GLY A 358 5.68 6.22 6.03
C GLY A 358 6.02 4.72 6.04
N GLY A 359 5.42 3.95 5.14
CA GLY A 359 5.65 2.50 5.05
C GLY A 359 7.07 2.15 4.60
N PHE A 360 7.62 2.90 3.65
CA PHE A 360 9.00 2.69 3.18
C PHE A 360 10.02 3.04 4.25
N VAL A 361 9.84 4.15 4.96
CA VAL A 361 10.75 4.54 6.05
C VAL A 361 10.76 3.47 7.14
N ALA A 362 9.59 2.97 7.54
CA ALA A 362 9.50 1.91 8.54
C ALA A 362 10.21 0.61 8.08
N ALA A 363 9.94 0.17 6.85
CA ALA A 363 10.53 -1.04 6.32
C ALA A 363 12.06 -0.91 6.16
N LEU A 364 12.54 0.20 5.58
CA LEU A 364 13.96 0.43 5.39
C LEU A 364 14.73 0.51 6.71
N ILE A 365 14.20 1.25 7.70
CA ILE A 365 14.82 1.31 9.04
C ILE A 365 14.85 -0.10 9.65
N THR A 366 13.74 -0.84 9.57
CA THR A 366 13.66 -2.18 10.16
C THR A 366 14.64 -3.13 9.47
N MET A 367 14.67 -3.18 8.14
CA MET A 367 15.59 -4.04 7.39
C MET A 367 17.05 -3.74 7.72
N PHE A 368 17.40 -2.46 7.78
CA PHE A 368 18.77 -2.01 8.06
C PHE A 368 19.20 -2.34 9.49
N VAL A 369 18.37 -2.00 10.48
CA VAL A 369 18.74 -2.26 11.90
C VAL A 369 18.77 -3.76 12.18
N MET A 370 17.89 -4.56 11.58
CA MET A 370 17.93 -6.01 11.68
C MET A 370 19.25 -6.56 11.11
N GLY A 371 19.71 -6.04 9.96
CA GLY A 371 21.04 -6.39 9.42
C GLY A 371 22.16 -6.11 10.42
N LEU A 372 22.20 -4.89 10.98
CA LEU A 372 23.19 -4.53 11.99
C LEU A 372 23.15 -5.45 13.23
N ILE A 373 21.96 -5.84 13.67
CA ILE A 373 21.83 -6.77 14.82
C ILE A 373 22.36 -8.17 14.42
N LEU A 374 22.04 -8.65 13.22
CA LEU A 374 22.53 -9.95 12.75
C LEU A 374 24.05 -9.96 12.63
N ASP A 375 24.64 -8.88 12.10
CA ASP A 375 26.13 -8.75 11.97
C ASP A 375 26.83 -8.81 13.35
N VAL A 376 26.20 -8.27 14.41
CA VAL A 376 26.76 -8.32 15.79
C VAL A 376 26.77 -9.76 16.34
N PHE A 377 25.84 -10.61 15.89
CA PHE A 377 25.72 -12.00 16.35
C PHE A 377 26.24 -13.03 15.34
N GLU A 378 27.01 -12.62 14.33
CA GLU A 378 27.60 -13.50 13.34
C GLU A 378 28.73 -14.32 13.96
N ASP A 379 28.74 -15.63 13.76
CA ASP A 379 29.72 -16.58 14.34
C ASP A 379 30.98 -16.73 13.48
N GLY A 380 31.25 -15.83 12.52
CA GLY A 380 32.41 -15.85 11.65
C GLY A 380 32.35 -16.87 10.50
N HIS A 381 31.23 -17.58 10.35
CA HIS A 381 30.98 -18.54 9.26
C HIS A 381 29.92 -18.11 8.26
N GLY A 382 29.44 -16.86 8.34
CA GLY A 382 28.43 -16.31 7.42
C GLY A 382 27.02 -16.87 7.63
N GLN A 383 26.76 -17.59 8.72
CA GLN A 383 25.44 -18.10 9.09
C GLN A 383 24.94 -17.42 10.36
N TYR A 384 23.62 -17.20 10.40
CA TYR A 384 23.00 -16.55 11.54
C TYR A 384 22.25 -17.56 12.42
N SER A 385 22.53 -17.53 13.72
CA SER A 385 21.82 -18.37 14.68
C SER A 385 20.35 -18.00 14.82
N LEU A 386 19.50 -18.95 15.26
CA LEU A 386 18.10 -18.68 15.60
C LEU A 386 17.97 -17.55 16.64
N GLY A 387 18.89 -17.49 17.61
CA GLY A 387 18.94 -16.44 18.63
C GLY A 387 19.17 -15.06 18.02
N ALA A 388 20.12 -14.96 17.07
CA ALA A 388 20.38 -13.71 16.34
C ALA A 388 19.13 -13.21 15.59
N PHE A 389 18.44 -14.10 14.88
CA PHE A 389 17.18 -13.76 14.22
C PHE A 389 16.09 -13.32 15.21
N LYS A 390 15.94 -13.98 16.36
CA LYS A 390 14.97 -13.59 17.38
C LYS A 390 15.23 -12.18 17.90
N TRP A 391 16.47 -11.82 18.18
CA TRP A 391 16.84 -10.45 18.58
C TRP A 391 16.60 -9.43 17.45
N ALA A 392 16.99 -9.78 16.21
CA ALA A 392 16.76 -8.90 15.07
C ALA A 392 15.25 -8.61 14.86
N PHE A 393 14.41 -9.65 14.86
CA PHE A 393 12.96 -9.47 14.73
C PHE A 393 12.32 -8.80 15.95
N ALA A 394 12.90 -8.90 17.16
CA ALA A 394 12.42 -8.17 18.33
C ALA A 394 12.48 -6.65 18.17
N PHE A 395 13.38 -6.11 17.33
CA PHE A 395 13.44 -4.69 17.02
C PHE A 395 12.10 -4.13 16.48
N GLN A 396 11.28 -4.94 15.84
CA GLN A 396 9.98 -4.53 15.30
C GLN A 396 9.05 -3.94 16.38
N TYR A 397 9.18 -4.37 17.66
CA TYR A 397 8.39 -3.82 18.75
C TYR A 397 8.67 -2.34 19.01
N VAL A 398 9.89 -1.88 18.76
CA VAL A 398 10.24 -0.45 18.84
C VAL A 398 9.43 0.30 17.77
N MET A 399 9.39 -0.23 16.53
CA MET A 399 8.67 0.38 15.42
C MET A 399 7.16 0.43 15.68
N TRP A 400 6.56 -0.68 16.18
CA TRP A 400 5.16 -0.68 16.57
C TRP A 400 4.86 0.26 17.72
N THR A 401 5.72 0.31 18.76
CA THR A 401 5.53 1.22 19.90
C THR A 401 5.50 2.67 19.44
N VAL A 402 6.50 3.10 18.67
CA VAL A 402 6.56 4.46 18.10
C VAL A 402 5.31 4.74 17.26
N GLY A 403 4.97 3.84 16.33
CA GLY A 403 3.83 4.03 15.43
C GLY A 403 2.49 4.07 16.16
N VAL A 404 2.24 3.16 17.10
CA VAL A 404 1.00 3.10 17.89
C VAL A 404 0.84 4.35 18.75
N VAL A 405 1.90 4.78 19.45
CA VAL A 405 1.89 6.02 20.25
C VAL A 405 1.53 7.22 19.37
N MET A 406 2.15 7.30 18.20
CA MET A 406 1.92 8.42 17.28
C MET A 406 0.52 8.36 16.64
N ILE A 407 -0.01 7.17 16.35
CA ILE A 407 -1.40 7.00 15.90
C ILE A 407 -2.36 7.50 16.97
N VAL A 408 -2.22 7.04 18.22
CA VAL A 408 -3.10 7.45 19.33
C VAL A 408 -3.04 8.96 19.53
N ARG A 409 -1.84 9.55 19.54
CA ARG A 409 -1.64 11.00 19.69
C ARG A 409 -2.32 11.80 18.57
N ASN A 410 -2.09 11.41 17.31
CA ASN A 410 -2.66 12.13 16.15
C ASN A 410 -4.16 11.87 16.03
N ARG A 411 -4.67 10.67 16.34
CA ARG A 411 -6.10 10.38 16.43
C ARG A 411 -6.81 11.32 17.42
N ASN A 412 -6.23 11.48 18.62
CA ASN A 412 -6.82 12.33 19.65
C ASN A 412 -6.83 13.81 19.22
N ARG A 413 -5.78 14.26 18.52
CA ARG A 413 -5.73 15.62 17.93
C ARG A 413 -6.77 15.80 16.84
N THR A 414 -6.89 14.85 15.93
CA THR A 414 -7.89 14.88 14.84
C THR A 414 -9.31 14.90 15.41
N ARG A 415 -9.60 14.10 16.44
CA ARG A 415 -10.90 14.11 17.10
C ARG A 415 -11.23 15.44 17.80
N ARG A 416 -10.24 16.14 18.32
CA ARG A 416 -10.45 17.50 18.90
C ARG A 416 -10.80 18.51 17.81
N VAL A 417 -10.14 18.44 16.65
CA VAL A 417 -10.47 19.31 15.50
C VAL A 417 -11.88 19.03 15.04
N LEU A 418 -12.26 17.77 14.81
CA LEU A 418 -13.63 17.39 14.44
C LEU A 418 -14.67 17.81 15.48
N GLY A 419 -14.36 17.70 16.77
CA GLY A 419 -15.25 18.14 17.84
C GLY A 419 -15.48 19.66 17.85
N ALA A 420 -14.47 20.45 17.48
CA ALA A 420 -14.61 21.89 17.29
C ALA A 420 -15.48 22.24 16.05
N GLU A 421 -15.55 21.34 15.06
CA GLU A 421 -16.41 21.43 13.86
C GLU A 421 -17.80 20.81 14.08
N GLY A 422 -18.15 20.45 15.33
CA GLY A 422 -19.47 19.90 15.69
C GLY A 422 -19.61 18.38 15.55
N THR A 423 -18.56 17.68 15.05
CA THR A 423 -18.61 16.21 14.87
C THR A 423 -18.08 15.47 16.08
N VAL A 424 -18.96 14.93 16.93
CA VAL A 424 -18.57 14.15 18.11
C VAL A 424 -18.47 12.66 17.75
N VAL A 425 -17.29 12.08 17.88
CA VAL A 425 -17.07 10.64 17.70
C VAL A 425 -17.39 9.90 19.01
N PRO A 426 -18.49 9.12 19.07
CA PRO A 426 -18.90 8.44 20.30
C PRO A 426 -17.88 7.38 20.73
N PRO A 427 -17.75 7.09 22.04
CA PRO A 427 -16.90 6.01 22.54
C PRO A 427 -17.22 4.66 21.91
N LEU A 428 -16.19 3.79 21.74
CA LEU A 428 -16.37 2.48 21.11
C LEU A 428 -17.42 1.63 21.81
N ARG A 429 -17.40 1.65 23.17
CA ARG A 429 -18.33 0.89 24.00
C ARG A 429 -19.80 1.28 23.75
N SER A 430 -20.10 2.56 23.67
CA SER A 430 -21.46 3.05 23.44
C SER A 430 -21.99 2.71 22.05
N ALA A 431 -21.11 2.61 21.07
CA ALA A 431 -21.50 2.25 19.73
C ALA A 431 -21.68 0.73 19.55
N LEU A 432 -20.78 -0.08 20.12
CA LEU A 432 -20.97 -1.54 20.16
C LEU A 432 -22.26 -1.91 20.88
N ARG A 433 -22.57 -1.22 21.98
CA ARG A 433 -23.83 -1.42 22.70
C ARG A 433 -25.03 -1.10 21.82
N ARG A 434 -25.03 0.04 21.11
CA ARG A 434 -26.10 0.40 20.18
C ARG A 434 -26.27 -0.61 19.03
N ASP A 435 -25.16 -1.08 18.46
CA ASP A 435 -25.20 -2.07 17.39
C ASP A 435 -25.72 -3.43 17.91
N TRP A 436 -25.34 -3.80 19.12
CA TRP A 436 -25.86 -4.98 19.81
C TRP A 436 -27.35 -4.87 20.14
N ASP A 437 -27.78 -3.71 20.63
CA ASP A 437 -29.21 -3.46 20.94
C ASP A 437 -30.06 -3.49 19.66
N ARG A 438 -29.56 -2.93 18.55
CA ARG A 438 -30.21 -3.04 17.22
C ARG A 438 -30.25 -4.49 16.73
N TYR A 439 -29.20 -5.26 16.92
CA TYR A 439 -29.18 -6.69 16.56
C TYR A 439 -30.17 -7.50 17.40
N ARG A 440 -30.22 -7.25 18.71
CA ARG A 440 -31.23 -7.86 19.60
C ARG A 440 -32.64 -7.48 19.18
N ALA A 441 -32.93 -6.20 18.98
CA ALA A 441 -34.25 -5.74 18.56
C ALA A 441 -34.72 -6.39 17.25
N ARG A 442 -33.81 -6.65 16.31
CA ARG A 442 -34.13 -7.39 15.07
C ARG A 442 -34.40 -8.88 15.29
N ARG A 443 -33.87 -9.47 16.36
CA ARG A 443 -34.05 -10.89 16.68
C ARG A 443 -35.22 -11.17 17.62
N THR A 444 -35.59 -10.20 18.45
CA THR A 444 -36.63 -10.34 19.50
C THR A 444 -37.89 -9.52 19.18
N GLY A 445 -37.96 -8.83 18.04
CA GLY A 445 -39.16 -8.13 17.62
C GLY A 445 -40.28 -9.13 17.34
N PRO A 446 -41.52 -8.89 17.79
CA PRO A 446 -42.65 -9.68 17.40
C PRO A 446 -42.89 -9.52 15.91
N ASP A 447 -43.06 -10.61 15.17
CA ASP A 447 -43.35 -10.71 13.74
C ASP A 447 -42.18 -10.65 12.77
N ALA A 448 -41.53 -11.79 12.60
CA ALA A 448 -40.74 -12.09 11.42
C ALA A 448 -41.61 -12.31 10.14
N GLY A 449 -42.87 -11.94 10.17
CA GLY A 449 -43.86 -12.21 9.10
C GLY A 449 -44.78 -11.08 8.70
N SER A 450 -44.74 -9.92 9.36
CA SER A 450 -45.61 -8.79 8.99
C SER A 450 -44.87 -7.75 8.15
N PRO A 451 -45.44 -7.25 7.03
CA PRO A 451 -44.88 -6.13 6.31
C PRO A 451 -44.87 -4.90 7.23
N PRO A 452 -43.86 -4.01 7.11
CA PRO A 452 -43.78 -2.81 7.95
C PRO A 452 -45.04 -1.98 7.80
N PRO A 453 -45.60 -1.43 8.91
CA PRO A 453 -46.77 -0.56 8.83
C PRO A 453 -46.41 0.62 7.93
N VAL A 454 -47.30 0.92 6.97
CA VAL A 454 -47.21 2.09 6.11
C VAL A 454 -47.20 3.31 7.03
N ALA A 455 -46.07 3.98 7.13
CA ALA A 455 -45.89 5.15 7.94
C ALA A 455 -46.82 6.24 7.39
N SER A 456 -47.83 6.62 8.18
CA SER A 456 -48.65 7.78 7.95
C SER A 456 -47.75 9.00 7.88
N SER A 457 -47.95 9.77 6.82
CA SER A 457 -47.34 11.05 6.48
C SER A 457 -47.02 11.94 7.69
N GLY A 458 -45.73 12.19 7.97
CA GLY A 458 -45.36 13.21 8.94
C GLY A 458 -43.93 13.17 9.46
N ARG A 459 -43.13 12.16 9.13
CA ARG A 459 -41.67 12.18 9.46
C ARG A 459 -40.83 12.20 8.18
N ASN A 460 -40.05 13.23 8.08
CA ASN A 460 -39.08 13.43 7.01
C ASN A 460 -38.06 12.27 7.05
N PRO A 461 -37.85 11.50 5.94
CA PRO A 461 -36.88 10.41 5.90
C PRO A 461 -35.41 10.85 6.15
N ASN A 462 -35.17 12.16 6.23
CA ASN A 462 -33.82 12.73 6.45
C ASN A 462 -33.42 12.89 7.92
N ASP A 463 -34.29 12.63 8.88
CA ASP A 463 -33.97 12.83 10.30
C ASP A 463 -33.14 11.67 10.91
N ASP A 464 -32.95 10.55 10.19
CA ASP A 464 -32.15 9.40 10.62
C ASP A 464 -30.81 9.21 9.83
N GLU A 465 -30.52 10.05 8.84
CA GLU A 465 -29.19 10.07 8.22
C GLU A 465 -28.28 11.02 8.99
N PRO A 466 -27.19 10.53 9.59
CA PRO A 466 -26.16 11.42 10.10
C PRO A 466 -25.53 12.14 8.90
N ASP A 467 -25.56 13.47 8.91
CA ASP A 467 -24.88 14.36 7.98
C ASP A 467 -23.37 14.05 7.96
N TRP A 468 -22.97 13.17 7.06
CA TRP A 468 -21.56 12.88 6.75
C TRP A 468 -21.12 13.63 5.49
N GLN A 469 -21.46 14.91 5.39
CA GLN A 469 -20.88 15.80 4.40
C GLN A 469 -19.64 16.46 5.02
N ILE A 470 -18.50 15.76 4.97
CA ILE A 470 -17.16 16.35 4.94
C ILE A 470 -16.30 15.51 3.99
#